data_63f9ac147a966efbff509d89b5baba99
#
_entry.id   63f9ac147a966efbff509d89b5baba99
#
_cell.length_a   1.000
_cell.length_b   1.000
_cell.length_c   1.000
_cell.angle_alpha   90.00
_cell.angle_beta   90.00
_cell.angle_gamma   90.00
#
_symmetry.space_group_name_H-M   'P 1'
#
loop_
_entity.id
_entity.type
_entity.pdbx_description
1 polymer ?
#
loop_
_entity_poly.entity_id
_entity_poly.type
_entity_poly.pdbx_seq_one_letter_code
_entity_poly.pdbx_strand_id
1 'polypeptide(L)'
;MDVFGWWRRPARPALRALGGAAAADCARLHGASFAHGWSTQEFERLIAAADILADGAFDRAGALMGFVLTRHFKPEAEIMTVAVAKASRGAGVGRALLAFHVARLEAIGIADIFLEVETGNAAALALYRRYGFAEVGARPNYYRKEDGGRAGALVMKRGGQAG
;
A
#
# COMPACT_ATOMS: atom_id res chain seq x y z
N MET A 1 9.36 -36.35 -19.97
CA MET A 1 10.15 -35.21 -19.44
C MET A 1 9.45 -33.93 -19.89
N ASP A 2 8.57 -33.41 -19.04
CA ASP A 2 7.83 -32.18 -19.35
C ASP A 2 8.71 -30.97 -19.15
N VAL A 3 9.25 -30.41 -20.22
CA VAL A 3 10.04 -29.17 -20.25
C VAL A 3 9.18 -27.90 -20.27
N PHE A 4 7.86 -27.98 -20.02
CA PHE A 4 6.93 -26.87 -20.11
C PHE A 4 6.45 -26.30 -18.76
N GLY A 5 7.13 -26.63 -17.65
CA GLY A 5 6.72 -26.18 -16.30
C GLY A 5 7.07 -24.74 -15.92
N TRP A 6 7.71 -23.94 -16.77
CA TRP A 6 8.34 -22.68 -16.37
C TRP A 6 7.49 -21.42 -16.56
N TRP A 7 6.34 -21.51 -17.22
CA TRP A 7 5.52 -20.34 -17.57
C TRP A 7 4.14 -20.34 -16.91
N ARG A 8 4.08 -20.75 -15.64
CA ARG A 8 2.90 -20.38 -14.85
C ARG A 8 2.94 -18.88 -14.66
N ARG A 9 2.14 -18.15 -15.42
CA ARG A 9 1.82 -16.77 -15.11
C ARG A 9 1.39 -16.75 -13.63
N PRO A 10 1.99 -15.91 -12.77
CA PRO A 10 1.52 -15.79 -11.40
C PRO A 10 0.02 -15.51 -11.46
N ALA A 11 -0.75 -16.29 -10.74
CA ALA A 11 -2.18 -16.10 -10.69
C ALA A 11 -2.46 -14.68 -10.24
N ARG A 12 -3.30 -13.97 -10.98
CA ARG A 12 -3.72 -12.63 -10.60
C ARG A 12 -4.29 -12.67 -9.19
N PRO A 13 -3.87 -11.77 -8.27
CA PRO A 13 -4.42 -11.75 -6.93
C PRO A 13 -5.91 -11.41 -6.98
N ALA A 14 -6.68 -11.97 -6.05
CA ALA A 14 -8.03 -11.50 -5.79
C ALA A 14 -7.95 -10.20 -4.99
N LEU A 15 -8.55 -9.14 -5.50
CA LEU A 15 -8.55 -7.81 -4.89
C LEU A 15 -9.92 -7.54 -4.29
N ARG A 16 -9.96 -7.18 -3.01
CA ARG A 16 -11.21 -6.86 -2.32
C ARG A 16 -10.99 -5.99 -1.09
N ALA A 17 -12.07 -5.38 -0.62
CA ALA A 17 -12.07 -4.65 0.65
C ALA A 17 -11.66 -5.58 1.81
N LEU A 18 -10.92 -5.03 2.76
CA LEU A 18 -10.57 -5.71 4.00
C LEU A 18 -11.71 -5.61 5.02
N GLY A 19 -12.00 -6.74 5.66
CA GLY A 19 -12.80 -6.79 6.87
C GLY A 19 -11.94 -6.99 8.11
N GLY A 20 -12.53 -6.88 9.30
CA GLY A 20 -11.82 -7.04 10.58
C GLY A 20 -11.11 -8.39 10.74
N ALA A 21 -11.60 -9.44 10.09
CA ALA A 21 -10.96 -10.76 10.10
C ALA A 21 -9.54 -10.77 9.51
N ALA A 22 -9.19 -9.77 8.68
CA ALA A 22 -7.86 -9.62 8.09
C ALA A 22 -6.86 -8.88 8.99
N ALA A 23 -7.29 -8.33 10.12
CA ALA A 23 -6.45 -7.45 10.97
C ALA A 23 -5.18 -8.13 11.47
N ALA A 24 -5.26 -9.39 11.90
CA ALA A 24 -4.09 -10.15 12.37
C ALA A 24 -3.07 -10.37 11.25
N ASP A 25 -3.51 -10.69 10.05
CA ASP A 25 -2.63 -10.86 8.89
C ASP A 25 -2.02 -9.52 8.44
N CYS A 26 -2.78 -8.44 8.49
CA CYS A 26 -2.26 -7.08 8.25
C CYS A 26 -1.17 -6.72 9.25
N ALA A 27 -1.40 -6.97 10.55
CA ALA A 27 -0.41 -6.70 11.60
C ALA A 27 0.87 -7.50 11.39
N ARG A 28 0.77 -8.76 11.03
CA ARG A 28 1.91 -9.64 10.73
C ARG A 28 2.71 -9.12 9.53
N LEU A 29 2.06 -8.78 8.43
CA LEU A 29 2.70 -8.21 7.25
C LEU A 29 3.34 -6.86 7.53
N HIS A 30 2.66 -6.00 8.28
CA HIS A 30 3.16 -4.68 8.66
C HIS A 30 4.42 -4.79 9.51
N GLY A 31 4.41 -5.66 10.53
CA GLY A 31 5.56 -5.91 11.39
C GLY A 31 6.78 -6.48 10.65
N ALA A 32 6.56 -7.24 9.58
CA ALA A 32 7.61 -7.76 8.73
C ALA A 32 8.19 -6.72 7.75
N SER A 33 7.45 -5.64 7.49
CA SER A 33 7.79 -4.62 6.47
C SER A 33 8.32 -3.32 7.06
N PHE A 34 7.99 -3.01 8.31
CA PHE A 34 8.31 -1.73 8.97
C PHE A 34 9.00 -1.94 10.32
N ALA A 35 9.91 -1.02 10.68
CA ALA A 35 10.64 -1.06 11.95
C ALA A 35 9.70 -1.02 13.17
N HIS A 36 8.59 -0.30 13.07
CA HIS A 36 7.56 -0.20 14.10
C HIS A 36 6.23 -0.70 13.54
N GLY A 37 5.95 -1.98 13.79
CA GLY A 37 4.70 -2.61 13.35
C GLY A 37 3.50 -2.12 14.16
N TRP A 38 2.34 -2.07 13.51
CA TRP A 38 1.07 -1.82 14.19
C TRP A 38 0.48 -3.13 14.72
N SER A 39 -0.22 -3.05 15.85
CA SER A 39 -0.86 -4.21 16.46
C SER A 39 -2.11 -4.66 15.70
N THR A 40 -2.53 -5.90 15.95
CA THR A 40 -3.83 -6.40 15.45
C THR A 40 -4.98 -5.50 15.87
N GLN A 41 -4.99 -5.05 17.12
CA GLN A 41 -6.03 -4.17 17.66
C GLN A 41 -6.08 -2.81 16.93
N GLU A 42 -4.92 -2.25 16.57
CA GLU A 42 -4.86 -1.01 15.78
C GLU A 42 -5.44 -1.23 14.38
N PHE A 43 -5.13 -2.36 13.72
CA PHE A 43 -5.72 -2.69 12.43
C PHE A 43 -7.24 -2.93 12.53
N GLU A 44 -7.72 -3.61 13.55
CA GLU A 44 -9.16 -3.78 13.77
C GLU A 44 -9.88 -2.44 13.88
N ARG A 45 -9.32 -1.53 14.67
CA ARG A 45 -9.88 -0.18 14.84
C ARG A 45 -9.86 0.63 13.54
N LEU A 46 -8.76 0.60 12.81
CA LEU A 46 -8.62 1.33 11.54
C LEU A 46 -9.55 0.78 10.46
N ILE A 47 -9.60 -0.54 10.29
CA ILE A 47 -10.47 -1.17 9.28
C ILE A 47 -11.95 -0.88 9.55
N ALA A 48 -12.34 -0.77 10.82
CA ALA A 48 -13.72 -0.45 11.22
C ALA A 48 -14.06 1.05 11.10
N ALA A 49 -13.09 1.93 10.95
CA ALA A 49 -13.32 3.37 10.93
C ALA A 49 -13.95 3.83 9.60
N ALA A 50 -14.93 4.73 9.67
CA ALA A 50 -15.68 5.21 8.51
C ALA A 50 -14.84 6.07 7.55
N ASP A 51 -13.75 6.69 8.05
CA ASP A 51 -12.84 7.53 7.30
C ASP A 51 -11.65 6.73 6.72
N ILE A 52 -11.65 5.42 6.86
CA ILE A 52 -10.62 4.53 6.32
C ILE A 52 -11.17 3.68 5.19
N LEU A 53 -10.50 3.73 4.04
CA LEU A 53 -10.64 2.76 2.96
C LEU A 53 -9.50 1.76 3.09
N ALA A 54 -9.82 0.47 3.20
CA ALA A 54 -8.85 -0.60 3.36
C ALA A 54 -9.10 -1.70 2.33
N ASP A 55 -8.06 -2.04 1.58
CA ASP A 55 -8.12 -3.06 0.53
C ASP A 55 -6.97 -4.06 0.65
N GLY A 56 -7.22 -5.28 0.22
CA GLY A 56 -6.25 -6.36 0.24
C GLY A 56 -6.17 -7.13 -1.07
N ALA A 57 -5.02 -7.72 -1.28
CA ALA A 57 -4.74 -8.68 -2.35
C ALA A 57 -4.57 -10.06 -1.73
N PHE A 58 -5.25 -11.05 -2.28
CA PHE A 58 -5.29 -12.42 -1.74
C PHE A 58 -4.90 -13.42 -2.81
N ASP A 59 -4.22 -14.47 -2.40
CA ASP A 59 -3.91 -15.59 -3.29
C ASP A 59 -5.13 -16.52 -3.47
N ARG A 60 -4.95 -17.60 -4.25
CA ARG A 60 -6.01 -18.57 -4.52
C ARG A 60 -6.46 -19.32 -3.28
N ALA A 61 -5.60 -19.46 -2.29
CA ALA A 61 -5.92 -20.09 -1.00
C ALA A 61 -6.58 -19.14 0.00
N GLY A 62 -6.71 -17.86 -0.38
CA GLY A 62 -7.27 -16.82 0.49
C GLY A 62 -6.26 -16.19 1.44
N ALA A 63 -4.96 -16.46 1.28
CA ALA A 63 -3.93 -15.83 2.08
C ALA A 63 -3.66 -14.39 1.63
N LEU A 64 -3.44 -13.50 2.59
CA LEU A 64 -3.16 -12.10 2.33
C LEU A 64 -1.76 -11.93 1.73
N MET A 65 -1.69 -11.38 0.53
CA MET A 65 -0.44 -11.08 -0.20
C MET A 65 0.02 -9.64 -0.01
N GLY A 66 -0.90 -8.74 0.30
CA GLY A 66 -0.62 -7.33 0.50
C GLY A 66 -1.88 -6.57 0.87
N PHE A 67 -1.71 -5.36 1.37
CA PHE A 67 -2.81 -4.48 1.75
C PHE A 67 -2.44 -3.01 1.60
N VAL A 68 -3.46 -2.17 1.56
CA VAL A 68 -3.34 -0.71 1.58
C VAL A 68 -4.45 -0.12 2.45
N LEU A 69 -4.10 0.84 3.29
CA LEU A 69 -5.04 1.63 4.10
C LEU A 69 -4.88 3.11 3.77
N THR A 70 -6.01 3.77 3.56
CA THR A 70 -6.07 5.20 3.25
C THR A 70 -7.10 5.89 4.14
N ARG A 71 -6.72 7.00 4.76
CA ARG A 71 -7.65 7.91 5.42
C ARG A 71 -8.14 8.95 4.43
N HIS A 72 -9.45 9.21 4.43
CA HIS A 72 -10.02 10.15 3.47
C HIS A 72 -10.95 11.17 4.13
N PHE A 73 -10.84 12.39 3.66
CA PHE A 73 -11.74 13.51 3.90
C PHE A 73 -11.96 14.22 2.57
N LYS A 74 -13.05 13.94 1.91
CA LYS A 74 -13.32 14.48 0.57
C LYS A 74 -13.08 15.98 0.49
N PRO A 75 -12.35 16.45 -0.55
CA PRO A 75 -11.90 15.72 -1.75
C PRO A 75 -10.52 15.08 -1.64
N GLU A 76 -9.93 15.01 -0.46
CA GLU A 76 -8.56 14.56 -0.24
C GLU A 76 -8.50 13.21 0.47
N ALA A 77 -7.39 12.48 0.24
CA ALA A 77 -7.07 11.26 0.96
C ALA A 77 -5.55 11.12 1.14
N GLU A 78 -5.15 10.41 2.18
CA GLU A 78 -3.76 10.08 2.47
C GLU A 78 -3.60 8.57 2.62
N ILE A 79 -2.74 7.98 1.80
CA ILE A 79 -2.33 6.58 1.97
C ILE A 79 -1.45 6.49 3.21
N MET A 80 -1.95 5.82 4.23
CA MET A 80 -1.28 5.66 5.52
C MET A 80 -0.21 4.58 5.48
N THR A 81 -0.49 3.48 4.79
CA THR A 81 0.43 2.33 4.70
C THR A 81 0.09 1.42 3.52
N VAL A 82 1.13 0.87 2.93
CA VAL A 82 1.06 -0.17 1.90
C VAL A 82 2.09 -1.23 2.27
N ALA A 83 1.72 -2.48 2.28
CA ALA A 83 2.66 -3.57 2.48
C ALA A 83 2.34 -4.73 1.54
N VAL A 84 3.39 -5.34 0.99
CA VAL A 84 3.30 -6.55 0.17
C VAL A 84 4.19 -7.62 0.82
N ALA A 85 3.65 -8.82 1.00
CA ALA A 85 4.40 -9.94 1.56
C ALA A 85 5.68 -10.16 0.75
N LYS A 86 6.80 -10.40 1.45
CA LYS A 86 8.12 -10.56 0.82
C LYS A 86 8.11 -11.59 -0.30
N ALA A 87 7.44 -12.73 -0.07
CA ALA A 87 7.31 -13.82 -1.06
C ALA A 87 6.48 -13.42 -2.30
N SER A 88 5.68 -12.36 -2.22
CA SER A 88 4.81 -11.88 -3.29
C SER A 88 5.35 -10.65 -4.02
N ARG A 89 6.51 -10.13 -3.60
CA ARG A 89 7.13 -8.96 -4.23
C ARG A 89 7.69 -9.31 -5.61
N GLY A 90 7.68 -8.33 -6.52
CA GLY A 90 8.15 -8.52 -7.89
C GLY A 90 7.17 -9.26 -8.81
N ALA A 91 6.00 -9.67 -8.31
CA ALA A 91 4.97 -10.38 -9.07
C ALA A 91 3.80 -9.49 -9.54
N GLY A 92 3.89 -8.18 -9.34
CA GLY A 92 2.86 -7.22 -9.73
C GLY A 92 1.70 -7.06 -8.75
N VAL A 93 1.81 -7.60 -7.54
CA VAL A 93 0.77 -7.51 -6.50
C VAL A 93 0.55 -6.05 -6.07
N GLY A 94 1.62 -5.32 -5.79
CA GLY A 94 1.55 -3.91 -5.39
C GLY A 94 0.91 -3.03 -6.47
N ARG A 95 1.22 -3.28 -7.73
CA ARG A 95 0.62 -2.61 -8.89
C ARG A 95 -0.90 -2.85 -8.96
N ALA A 96 -1.30 -4.11 -8.92
CA ALA A 96 -2.70 -4.49 -9.02
C ALA A 96 -3.49 -3.91 -7.84
N LEU A 97 -2.94 -4.00 -6.63
CA LEU A 97 -3.53 -3.48 -5.41
C LEU A 97 -3.69 -1.95 -5.45
N LEU A 98 -2.64 -1.22 -5.84
CA LEU A 98 -2.69 0.23 -5.92
C LEU A 98 -3.68 0.71 -6.99
N ALA A 99 -3.71 0.08 -8.17
CA ALA A 99 -4.67 0.40 -9.22
C ALA A 99 -6.13 0.20 -8.76
N PHE A 100 -6.41 -0.91 -8.11
CA PHE A 100 -7.72 -1.21 -7.53
C PHE A 100 -8.12 -0.18 -6.47
N HIS A 101 -7.22 0.12 -5.56
CA HIS A 101 -7.44 1.04 -4.45
C HIS A 101 -7.69 2.48 -4.91
N VAL A 102 -6.86 2.98 -5.84
CA VAL A 102 -7.02 4.32 -6.43
C VAL A 102 -8.36 4.44 -7.13
N ALA A 103 -8.77 3.43 -7.91
CA ALA A 103 -10.07 3.43 -8.57
C ALA A 103 -11.23 3.52 -7.56
N ARG A 104 -11.12 2.84 -6.43
CA ARG A 104 -12.12 2.92 -5.35
C ARG A 104 -12.14 4.28 -4.66
N LEU A 105 -11.00 4.90 -4.42
CA LEU A 105 -10.91 6.27 -3.90
C LEU A 105 -11.57 7.27 -4.84
N GLU A 106 -11.29 7.17 -6.13
CA GLU A 106 -11.92 8.02 -7.14
C GLU A 106 -13.44 7.82 -7.20
N ALA A 107 -13.89 6.58 -7.10
CA ALA A 107 -15.33 6.25 -7.11
C ALA A 107 -16.10 6.86 -5.93
N ILE A 108 -15.45 7.08 -4.78
CA ILE A 108 -16.07 7.76 -3.63
C ILE A 108 -15.86 9.28 -3.63
N GLY A 109 -15.28 9.86 -4.69
CA GLY A 109 -15.13 11.30 -4.88
C GLY A 109 -13.83 11.90 -4.40
N ILE A 110 -12.78 11.10 -4.23
CA ILE A 110 -11.45 11.60 -3.90
C ILE A 110 -10.79 12.15 -5.17
N ALA A 111 -10.39 13.41 -5.13
CA ALA A 111 -9.69 14.10 -6.21
C ALA A 111 -8.18 14.08 -6.04
N ASP A 112 -7.72 14.24 -4.80
CA ASP A 112 -6.30 14.34 -4.46
C ASP A 112 -5.89 13.24 -3.48
N ILE A 113 -4.86 12.48 -3.84
CA ILE A 113 -4.31 11.42 -2.99
C ILE A 113 -2.87 11.76 -2.65
N PHE A 114 -2.56 11.77 -1.38
CA PHE A 114 -1.22 12.03 -0.82
C PHE A 114 -0.63 10.76 -0.24
N LEU A 115 0.69 10.69 -0.20
CA LEU A 115 1.44 9.69 0.55
C LEU A 115 2.82 10.23 0.96
N GLU A 116 3.40 9.59 1.95
CA GLU A 116 4.81 9.77 2.31
C GLU A 116 5.57 8.48 2.03
N VAL A 117 6.76 8.59 1.50
CA VAL A 117 7.63 7.46 1.17
C VAL A 117 9.06 7.79 1.54
N GLU A 118 9.77 6.80 2.09
CA GLU A 118 11.21 6.95 2.39
C GLU A 118 12.00 7.20 1.10
N THR A 119 12.90 8.18 1.12
CA THR A 119 13.71 8.58 -0.06
C THR A 119 14.54 7.44 -0.65
N GLY A 120 14.96 6.49 0.17
CA GLY A 120 15.72 5.30 -0.26
C GLY A 120 14.88 4.15 -0.82
N ASN A 121 13.55 4.25 -0.77
CA ASN A 121 12.67 3.18 -1.25
C ASN A 121 12.41 3.30 -2.77
N ALA A 122 13.41 2.92 -3.56
CA ALA A 122 13.36 3.04 -5.01
C ALA A 122 12.20 2.27 -5.66
N ALA A 123 11.88 1.09 -5.16
CA ALA A 123 10.78 0.26 -5.68
C ALA A 123 9.42 0.93 -5.46
N ALA A 124 9.17 1.49 -4.27
CA ALA A 124 7.94 2.21 -3.97
C ALA A 124 7.83 3.50 -4.79
N LEU A 125 8.91 4.27 -4.90
CA LEU A 125 8.95 5.48 -5.72
C LEU A 125 8.62 5.20 -7.19
N ALA A 126 9.19 4.15 -7.78
CA ALA A 126 8.91 3.73 -9.14
C ALA A 126 7.42 3.35 -9.32
N LEU A 127 6.87 2.60 -8.35
CA LEU A 127 5.46 2.21 -8.35
C LEU A 127 4.54 3.44 -8.32
N TYR A 128 4.76 4.36 -7.39
CA TYR A 128 3.91 5.54 -7.23
C TYR A 128 3.99 6.47 -8.44
N ARG A 129 5.19 6.74 -8.96
CA ARG A 129 5.37 7.55 -10.18
C ARG A 129 4.62 6.96 -11.37
N ARG A 130 4.63 5.64 -11.52
CA ARG A 130 3.90 4.94 -12.58
C ARG A 130 2.38 5.18 -12.49
N TYR A 131 1.84 5.36 -11.29
CA TYR A 131 0.41 5.64 -11.07
C TYR A 131 0.09 7.13 -10.94
N GLY A 132 0.96 8.00 -11.43
CA GLY A 132 0.69 9.42 -11.54
C GLY A 132 0.96 10.22 -10.28
N PHE A 133 1.65 9.65 -9.29
CA PHE A 133 2.13 10.40 -8.14
C PHE A 133 3.38 11.17 -8.49
N ALA A 134 3.43 12.44 -8.10
CA ALA A 134 4.59 13.31 -8.25
C ALA A 134 5.01 13.89 -6.89
N GLU A 135 6.28 14.19 -6.76
CA GLU A 135 6.82 14.81 -5.54
C GLU A 135 6.28 16.23 -5.37
N VAL A 136 5.75 16.53 -4.20
CA VAL A 136 5.25 17.86 -3.83
C VAL A 136 5.94 18.43 -2.60
N GLY A 137 6.74 17.64 -1.91
CA GLY A 137 7.49 18.07 -0.74
C GLY A 137 8.50 17.03 -0.29
N ALA A 138 9.34 17.41 0.66
CA ALA A 138 10.32 16.53 1.28
C ALA A 138 10.45 16.85 2.75
N ARG A 139 10.66 15.83 3.57
CA ARG A 139 10.94 15.93 5.00
C ARG A 139 12.28 15.27 5.28
N PRO A 140 13.39 16.01 5.37
CA PRO A 140 14.69 15.44 5.67
C PRO A 140 14.71 14.86 7.09
N ASN A 141 15.44 13.75 7.29
CA ASN A 141 15.62 13.11 8.59
C ASN A 141 14.33 12.69 9.31
N TYR A 142 13.29 12.35 8.55
CA TYR A 142 11.96 12.06 9.09
C TYR A 142 11.82 10.65 9.67
N TYR A 143 12.39 9.64 8.97
CA TYR A 143 12.36 8.25 9.44
C TYR A 143 13.59 7.89 10.27
N ARG A 144 13.37 7.19 11.38
CA ARG A 144 14.45 6.57 12.15
C ARG A 144 14.78 5.20 11.57
N LYS A 145 16.04 4.97 11.20
CA LYS A 145 16.53 3.66 10.76
C LYS A 145 16.90 2.77 11.95
N GLU A 146 16.92 1.44 11.72
CA GLU A 146 17.32 0.45 12.72
C GLU A 146 18.76 0.65 13.23
N ASP A 147 19.66 1.17 12.39
CA ASP A 147 21.06 1.47 12.72
C ASP A 147 21.24 2.76 13.54
N GLY A 148 20.15 3.44 13.93
CA GLY A 148 20.19 4.74 14.62
C GLY A 148 20.32 5.95 13.70
N GLY A 149 20.51 5.76 12.39
CA GLY A 149 20.47 6.81 11.38
C GLY A 149 19.05 7.29 11.08
N ARG A 150 18.94 8.37 10.30
CA ARG A 150 17.66 8.91 9.84
C ARG A 150 17.61 8.96 8.32
N ALA A 151 16.44 8.68 7.76
CA ALA A 151 16.15 8.84 6.35
C ALA A 151 15.12 9.93 6.13
N GLY A 152 15.21 10.61 4.99
CA GLY A 152 14.20 11.56 4.56
C GLY A 152 12.94 10.86 4.03
N ALA A 153 11.84 11.60 4.04
CA ALA A 153 10.60 11.24 3.37
C ALA A 153 10.32 12.18 2.22
N LEU A 154 9.78 11.64 1.13
CA LEU A 154 9.17 12.40 0.07
C LEU A 154 7.66 12.40 0.25
N VAL A 155 7.04 13.57 0.13
CA VAL A 155 5.59 13.70 0.04
C VAL A 155 5.22 13.67 -1.43
N MET A 156 4.36 12.75 -1.82
CA MET A 156 3.89 12.61 -3.18
C MET A 156 2.39 12.85 -3.26
N LYS A 157 1.93 13.34 -4.40
CA LYS A 157 0.53 13.62 -4.68
C LYS A 157 0.13 13.09 -6.05
N ARG A 158 -1.04 12.48 -6.12
CA ARG A 158 -1.74 12.15 -7.36
C ARG A 158 -3.05 12.93 -7.41
N GLY A 159 -3.38 13.49 -8.57
CA GLY A 159 -4.57 14.29 -8.78
C GLY A 159 -4.28 15.78 -8.87
N GLY A 160 -5.34 16.60 -8.96
CA GLY A 160 -5.20 18.06 -9.04
C GLY A 160 -4.72 18.56 -10.37
N GLN A 161 -5.10 17.93 -11.46
CA GLN A 161 -5.09 18.63 -12.73
C GLN A 161 -6.20 19.68 -12.64
N ALA A 162 -5.81 20.89 -12.28
CA ALA A 162 -6.64 22.04 -12.56
C ALA A 162 -6.87 22.07 -14.07
N GLY A 163 -8.13 21.96 -14.46
CA GLY A 163 -8.53 22.17 -15.85
C GLY A 163 -8.23 23.58 -16.32
#